data_5418ca3a1824b663ce6ef39763f2b0a0
#
_entry.id   5418ca3a1824b663ce6ef39763f2b0a0
#
_cell.length_a   1.000
_cell.length_b   1.000
_cell.length_c   1.000
_cell.angle_alpha   90.00
_cell.angle_beta   90.00
_cell.angle_gamma   90.00
#
_symmetry.space_group_name_H-M   'P 1'
#
loop_
_entity.id
_entity.type
_entity.pdbx_description
1 polymer ?
#
loop_
_entity_poly.entity_id
_entity_poly.type
_entity_poly.pdbx_seq_one_letter_code
_entity_poly.pdbx_strand_id
1 'polypeptide(L)'
;MLRRLYDWVLHWAATPYGAWALFLLALSESSFFPIPPDVLLIALAVAIPQKSFTYALICSVGSVIGGCIGYLIGWQFMTSIGEKIISFYGLNEKVDYIAQLYMTYDAWAIGIAGFTPIPYKLFTISAGAFKINFSVFIFASLVSRSARFFLVGGLIYIFGARIKSFIDRYFDILAIAFTVLLVAGFIILKYFF
;
A
#
# COMPACT_ATOMS: atom_id res chain seq x y z
N MET A 1 -6.44 12.16 20.95
CA MET A 1 -6.33 10.69 20.73
C MET A 1 -5.22 10.38 19.73
N LEU A 2 -5.22 10.95 18.54
CA LEU A 2 -4.20 10.78 17.50
C LEU A 2 -2.77 11.13 17.96
N ARG A 3 -2.60 12.22 18.72
CA ARG A 3 -1.30 12.63 19.26
C ARG A 3 -0.70 11.61 20.23
N ARG A 4 -1.54 10.98 21.08
CA ARG A 4 -1.09 9.88 21.96
C ARG A 4 -0.65 8.64 21.16
N LEU A 5 -1.33 8.36 20.04
CA LEU A 5 -0.97 7.27 19.13
C LEU A 5 0.38 7.59 18.45
N TYR A 6 0.58 8.82 18.00
CA TYR A 6 1.84 9.28 17.41
C TYR A 6 3.00 9.18 18.43
N ASP A 7 2.82 9.67 19.67
CA ASP A 7 3.83 9.59 20.73
C ASP A 7 4.13 8.11 21.09
N TRP A 8 3.11 7.25 21.10
CA TRP A 8 3.26 5.83 21.32
C TRP A 8 4.06 5.17 20.19
N VAL A 9 3.77 5.51 18.93
CA VAL A 9 4.52 5.03 17.76
C VAL A 9 5.98 5.50 17.81
N LEU A 10 6.25 6.76 18.17
CA LEU A 10 7.60 7.28 18.34
C LEU A 10 8.38 6.55 19.44
N HIS A 11 7.72 6.21 20.54
CA HIS A 11 8.33 5.42 21.61
C HIS A 11 8.76 4.02 21.10
N TRP A 12 7.89 3.34 20.35
CA TRP A 12 8.23 2.04 19.75
C TRP A 12 9.25 2.15 18.61
N ALA A 13 9.27 3.28 17.91
CA ALA A 13 10.24 3.57 16.86
C ALA A 13 11.69 3.57 17.36
N ALA A 14 11.90 3.98 18.61
CA ALA A 14 13.20 3.97 19.26
C ALA A 14 13.65 2.56 19.71
N THR A 15 12.75 1.57 19.65
CA THR A 15 13.08 0.19 20.01
C THR A 15 13.54 -0.61 18.79
N PRO A 16 14.32 -1.72 18.97
CA PRO A 16 14.70 -2.59 17.87
C PRO A 16 13.50 -3.26 17.18
N TYR A 17 12.34 -3.27 17.82
CA TYR A 17 11.10 -3.83 17.28
C TYR A 17 10.39 -2.94 16.26
N GLY A 18 10.70 -1.64 16.19
CA GLY A 18 10.08 -0.71 15.25
C GLY A 18 10.24 -1.12 13.78
N ALA A 19 11.42 -1.64 13.42
CA ALA A 19 11.69 -2.15 12.08
C ALA A 19 10.85 -3.40 11.73
N TRP A 20 10.69 -4.32 12.68
CA TRP A 20 9.85 -5.51 12.52
C TRP A 20 8.37 -5.15 12.45
N ALA A 21 7.91 -4.23 13.28
CA ALA A 21 6.54 -3.71 13.22
C ALA A 21 6.24 -3.07 11.85
N LEU A 22 7.21 -2.29 11.32
CA LEU A 22 7.11 -1.69 9.99
C LEU A 22 7.01 -2.74 8.88
N PHE A 23 7.86 -3.77 8.93
CA PHE A 23 7.82 -4.88 7.99
C PHE A 23 6.46 -5.59 8.00
N LEU A 24 6.01 -6.00 9.19
CA LEU A 24 4.74 -6.72 9.35
C LEU A 24 3.54 -5.87 8.95
N LEU A 25 3.58 -4.57 9.23
CA LEU A 25 2.53 -3.65 8.82
C LEU A 25 2.49 -3.47 7.30
N ALA A 26 3.64 -3.32 6.64
CA ALA A 26 3.73 -3.21 5.19
C ALA A 26 3.28 -4.51 4.49
N LEU A 27 3.63 -5.66 5.05
CA LEU A 27 3.22 -6.97 4.57
C LEU A 27 1.69 -7.14 4.68
N SER A 28 1.14 -6.87 5.86
CA SER A 28 -0.30 -7.06 6.12
C SER A 28 -1.16 -6.07 5.34
N GLU A 29 -0.75 -4.79 5.20
CA GLU A 29 -1.46 -3.78 4.41
C GLU A 29 -1.59 -4.19 2.96
N SER A 30 -0.54 -4.68 2.37
CA SER A 30 -0.52 -5.10 0.96
C SER A 30 -1.29 -6.40 0.71
N SER A 31 -1.63 -7.14 1.76
CA SER A 31 -2.41 -8.39 1.69
C SER A 31 -3.89 -8.16 1.99
N PHE A 32 -4.23 -7.73 3.22
CA PHE A 32 -5.61 -7.65 3.70
C PHE A 32 -5.89 -6.54 4.72
N PHE A 33 -4.87 -5.98 5.37
CA PHE A 33 -5.04 -5.05 6.49
C PHE A 33 -5.21 -3.60 6.02
N PRO A 34 -6.06 -2.76 6.65
CA PRO A 34 -6.40 -1.44 6.14
C PRO A 34 -5.46 -0.29 6.58
N ILE A 35 -4.48 -0.53 7.46
CA ILE A 35 -3.64 0.54 7.99
C ILE A 35 -2.41 0.75 7.10
N PRO A 36 -2.19 1.97 6.55
CA PRO A 36 -1.06 2.25 5.69
C PRO A 36 0.26 2.27 6.48
N PRO A 37 1.32 1.61 5.98
CA PRO A 37 2.64 1.60 6.62
C PRO A 37 3.35 2.96 6.55
N ASP A 38 2.90 3.85 5.67
CA ASP A 38 3.47 5.19 5.49
C ASP A 38 3.54 5.97 6.80
N VAL A 39 2.52 5.85 7.66
CA VAL A 39 2.47 6.54 8.96
C VAL A 39 3.63 6.09 9.85
N LEU A 40 3.85 4.79 9.95
CA LEU A 40 4.93 4.23 10.75
C LEU A 40 6.30 4.47 10.09
N LEU A 41 6.39 4.39 8.76
CA LEU A 41 7.61 4.72 8.01
C LEU A 41 8.04 6.16 8.29
N ILE A 42 7.11 7.12 8.17
CA ILE A 42 7.37 8.54 8.44
C ILE A 42 7.83 8.73 9.88
N ALA A 43 7.12 8.15 10.85
CA ALA A 43 7.47 8.27 12.26
C ALA A 43 8.88 7.74 12.58
N LEU A 44 9.23 6.56 12.07
CA LEU A 44 10.56 5.95 12.23
C LEU A 44 11.66 6.77 11.54
N ALA A 45 11.40 7.21 10.30
CA ALA A 45 12.34 7.99 9.53
C ALA A 45 12.57 9.39 10.12
N VAL A 46 11.53 10.03 10.68
CA VAL A 46 11.65 11.32 11.38
C VAL A 46 12.39 11.16 12.71
N ALA A 47 12.20 10.03 13.41
CA ALA A 47 12.93 9.74 14.64
C ALA A 47 14.43 9.53 14.38
N ILE A 48 14.79 8.81 13.31
CA ILE A 48 16.19 8.49 12.94
C ILE A 48 16.36 8.72 11.44
N PRO A 49 16.58 9.98 10.98
CA PRO A 49 16.66 10.29 9.55
C PRO A 49 17.75 9.53 8.79
N GLN A 50 18.85 9.19 9.45
CA GLN A 50 19.96 8.43 8.86
C GLN A 50 19.56 7.01 8.45
N LYS A 51 18.49 6.46 9.04
CA LYS A 51 17.95 5.14 8.73
C LYS A 51 16.76 5.16 7.77
N SER A 52 16.38 6.33 7.23
CA SER A 52 15.21 6.49 6.35
C SER A 52 15.22 5.53 5.16
N PHE A 53 16.37 5.37 4.50
CA PHE A 53 16.51 4.43 3.38
C PHE A 53 16.39 2.96 3.81
N THR A 54 16.88 2.61 5.00
CA THR A 54 16.71 1.27 5.57
C THR A 54 15.24 0.98 5.84
N TYR A 55 14.51 1.93 6.41
CA TYR A 55 13.08 1.79 6.65
C TYR A 55 12.27 1.74 5.34
N ALA A 56 12.65 2.53 4.32
CA ALA A 56 12.07 2.46 2.99
C ALA A 56 12.27 1.07 2.35
N LEU A 57 13.46 0.48 2.48
CA LEU A 57 13.76 -0.86 2.00
C LEU A 57 12.91 -1.92 2.72
N ILE A 58 12.80 -1.84 4.05
CA ILE A 58 11.98 -2.75 4.86
C ILE A 58 10.51 -2.69 4.43
N CYS A 59 9.95 -1.47 4.24
CA CYS A 59 8.61 -1.27 3.71
C CYS A 59 8.45 -1.88 2.32
N SER A 60 9.41 -1.66 1.42
CA SER A 60 9.37 -2.16 0.05
C SER A 60 9.31 -3.69 0.03
N VAL A 61 10.23 -4.34 0.76
CA VAL A 61 10.29 -5.81 0.84
C VAL A 61 9.02 -6.37 1.47
N GLY A 62 8.59 -5.82 2.62
CA GLY A 62 7.36 -6.25 3.29
C GLY A 62 6.13 -6.10 2.40
N SER A 63 6.02 -4.95 1.69
CA SER A 63 4.91 -4.67 0.79
C SER A 63 4.86 -5.61 -0.43
N VAL A 64 6.01 -5.90 -1.04
CA VAL A 64 6.06 -6.84 -2.19
C VAL A 64 5.69 -8.25 -1.75
N ILE A 65 6.23 -8.73 -0.63
CA ILE A 65 5.87 -10.03 -0.08
C ILE A 65 4.37 -10.08 0.27
N GLY A 66 3.84 -9.02 0.91
CA GLY A 66 2.42 -8.89 1.19
C GLY A 66 1.56 -8.87 -0.08
N GLY A 67 2.04 -8.20 -1.13
CA GLY A 67 1.41 -8.21 -2.45
C GLY A 67 1.35 -9.62 -3.05
N CYS A 68 2.41 -10.42 -2.94
CA CYS A 68 2.41 -11.81 -3.37
C CYS A 68 1.38 -12.65 -2.59
N ILE A 69 1.24 -12.41 -1.29
CA ILE A 69 0.20 -13.06 -0.47
C ILE A 69 -1.20 -12.63 -0.94
N GLY A 70 -1.41 -11.32 -1.19
CA GLY A 70 -2.66 -10.80 -1.74
C GLY A 70 -3.00 -11.43 -3.10
N TYR A 71 -2.01 -11.57 -3.98
CA TYR A 71 -2.16 -12.26 -5.25
C TYR A 71 -2.59 -13.72 -5.06
N LEU A 72 -1.94 -14.46 -4.17
CA LEU A 72 -2.29 -15.85 -3.87
C LEU A 72 -3.71 -15.97 -3.28
N ILE A 73 -4.13 -15.04 -2.42
CA ILE A 73 -5.50 -14.99 -1.89
C ILE A 73 -6.50 -14.81 -3.04
N GLY A 74 -6.26 -13.87 -3.95
CA GLY A 74 -7.13 -13.62 -5.11
C GLY A 74 -7.22 -14.82 -6.05
N TRP A 75 -6.07 -15.42 -6.35
CA TRP A 75 -5.98 -16.61 -7.19
C TRP A 75 -6.73 -17.80 -6.58
N GLN A 76 -6.51 -18.08 -5.30
CA GLN A 76 -7.16 -19.18 -4.59
C GLN A 76 -8.68 -18.95 -4.46
N PHE A 77 -9.11 -17.73 -4.16
CA PHE A 77 -10.51 -17.38 -4.09
C PHE A 77 -11.22 -17.59 -5.41
N MET A 78 -10.64 -17.11 -6.51
CA MET A 78 -11.24 -17.22 -7.83
C MET A 78 -11.37 -18.69 -8.26
N THR A 79 -10.32 -19.49 -8.09
CA THR A 79 -10.33 -20.93 -8.47
C THR A 79 -11.26 -21.78 -7.61
N SER A 80 -11.45 -21.43 -6.33
CA SER A 80 -12.25 -22.23 -5.40
C SER A 80 -13.76 -21.92 -5.46
N ILE A 81 -14.10 -20.64 -5.42
CA ILE A 81 -15.47 -20.18 -5.22
C ILE A 81 -15.87 -19.14 -6.28
N GLY A 82 -14.94 -18.26 -6.68
CA GLY A 82 -15.23 -17.12 -7.54
C GLY A 82 -15.85 -17.53 -8.88
N GLU A 83 -15.27 -18.50 -9.58
CA GLU A 83 -15.78 -19.00 -10.86
C GLU A 83 -17.22 -19.57 -10.73
N LYS A 84 -17.54 -20.24 -9.62
CA LYS A 84 -18.90 -20.76 -9.35
C LYS A 84 -19.91 -19.63 -9.12
N ILE A 85 -19.51 -18.58 -8.38
CA ILE A 85 -20.37 -17.41 -8.14
C ILE A 85 -20.63 -16.68 -9.46
N ILE A 86 -19.61 -16.42 -10.25
CA ILE A 86 -19.70 -15.74 -11.54
C ILE A 86 -20.63 -16.48 -12.48
N SER A 87 -20.48 -17.80 -12.57
CA SER A 87 -21.32 -18.67 -13.37
C SER A 87 -22.78 -18.68 -12.89
N PHE A 88 -23.01 -18.74 -11.57
CA PHE A 88 -24.34 -18.74 -10.97
C PHE A 88 -25.12 -17.45 -11.27
N TYR A 89 -24.46 -16.30 -11.27
CA TYR A 89 -25.08 -15.00 -11.57
C TYR A 89 -25.03 -14.63 -13.05
N GLY A 90 -24.47 -15.46 -13.92
CA GLY A 90 -24.36 -15.21 -15.36
C GLY A 90 -23.48 -14.00 -15.72
N LEU A 91 -22.47 -13.71 -14.90
CA LEU A 91 -21.60 -12.54 -15.06
C LEU A 91 -20.33 -12.83 -15.86
N ASN A 92 -20.23 -13.98 -16.54
CA ASN A 92 -19.04 -14.42 -17.27
C ASN A 92 -18.52 -13.35 -18.25
N GLU A 93 -19.37 -12.82 -19.12
CA GLU A 93 -18.97 -11.81 -20.12
C GLU A 93 -18.41 -10.53 -19.48
N LYS A 94 -19.00 -10.07 -18.36
CA LYS A 94 -18.53 -8.87 -17.68
C LYS A 94 -17.18 -9.09 -17.00
N VAL A 95 -17.00 -10.25 -16.39
CA VAL A 95 -15.76 -10.64 -15.74
C VAL A 95 -14.65 -10.84 -16.76
N ASP A 96 -14.94 -11.47 -17.89
CA ASP A 96 -14.00 -11.65 -19.00
C ASP A 96 -13.57 -10.30 -19.61
N TYR A 97 -14.49 -9.36 -19.75
CA TYR A 97 -14.18 -8.00 -20.20
C TYR A 97 -13.23 -7.28 -19.24
N ILE A 98 -13.50 -7.35 -17.92
CA ILE A 98 -12.63 -6.74 -16.89
C ILE A 98 -11.27 -7.45 -16.88
N ALA A 99 -11.24 -8.77 -17.01
CA ALA A 99 -9.99 -9.54 -17.09
C ALA A 99 -9.14 -9.13 -18.29
N GLN A 100 -9.74 -8.95 -19.47
CA GLN A 100 -9.04 -8.46 -20.67
C GLN A 100 -8.49 -7.06 -20.49
N LEU A 101 -9.27 -6.12 -19.90
CA LEU A 101 -8.80 -4.79 -19.56
C LEU A 101 -7.60 -4.84 -18.60
N TYR A 102 -7.70 -5.67 -17.58
CA TYR A 102 -6.62 -5.85 -16.61
C TYR A 102 -5.37 -6.46 -17.25
N MET A 103 -5.50 -7.43 -18.16
CA MET A 103 -4.37 -8.01 -18.91
C MET A 103 -3.73 -7.03 -19.89
N THR A 104 -4.51 -6.09 -20.43
CA THR A 104 -3.98 -5.06 -21.35
C THR A 104 -3.15 -4.00 -20.61
N TYR A 105 -3.54 -3.66 -19.40
CA TYR A 105 -2.93 -2.58 -18.59
C TYR A 105 -2.26 -3.08 -17.31
N ASP A 106 -1.97 -4.37 -17.19
CA ASP A 106 -1.54 -5.06 -15.96
C ASP A 106 -0.41 -4.34 -15.21
N ALA A 107 0.72 -4.09 -15.87
CA ALA A 107 1.87 -3.41 -15.29
C ALA A 107 1.55 -1.96 -14.89
N TRP A 108 0.77 -1.25 -15.72
CA TRP A 108 0.40 0.14 -15.45
C TRP A 108 -0.58 0.26 -14.29
N ALA A 109 -1.61 -0.61 -14.25
CA ALA A 109 -2.59 -0.63 -13.17
C ALA A 109 -1.93 -0.89 -11.81
N ILE A 110 -1.04 -1.89 -11.75
CA ILE A 110 -0.28 -2.23 -10.55
C ILE A 110 0.71 -1.12 -10.20
N GLY A 111 1.40 -0.55 -11.20
CA GLY A 111 2.36 0.53 -11.03
C GLY A 111 1.72 1.79 -10.45
N ILE A 112 0.63 2.24 -11.04
CA ILE A 112 -0.14 3.41 -10.56
C ILE A 112 -0.68 3.15 -9.16
N ALA A 113 -1.31 2.01 -8.91
CA ALA A 113 -1.84 1.67 -7.60
C ALA A 113 -0.75 1.57 -6.52
N GLY A 114 0.41 1.02 -6.85
CA GLY A 114 1.54 0.88 -5.94
C GLY A 114 2.18 2.23 -5.56
N PHE A 115 2.16 3.21 -6.47
CA PHE A 115 2.73 4.54 -6.24
C PHE A 115 1.74 5.52 -5.60
N THR A 116 0.46 5.43 -5.94
CA THR A 116 -0.61 6.33 -5.47
C THR A 116 -1.16 5.90 -4.09
N PRO A 117 -1.92 6.76 -3.39
CA PRO A 117 -2.57 6.40 -2.13
C PRO A 117 -3.82 5.51 -2.30
N ILE A 118 -4.04 4.94 -3.48
CA ILE A 118 -5.13 3.98 -3.73
C ILE A 118 -4.85 2.69 -2.95
N PRO A 119 -5.88 2.02 -2.40
CA PRO A 119 -5.69 0.79 -1.64
C PRO A 119 -5.06 -0.32 -2.49
N TYR A 120 -3.74 -0.50 -2.34
CA TYR A 120 -2.93 -1.42 -3.16
C TYR A 120 -3.40 -2.88 -3.09
N LYS A 121 -3.92 -3.31 -1.95
CA LYS A 121 -4.48 -4.65 -1.75
C LYS A 121 -5.61 -5.01 -2.72
N LEU A 122 -6.40 -4.04 -3.17
CA LEU A 122 -7.43 -4.30 -4.17
C LEU A 122 -6.81 -4.78 -5.48
N PHE A 123 -5.70 -4.15 -5.87
CA PHE A 123 -4.98 -4.52 -7.09
C PHE A 123 -4.21 -5.83 -6.95
N THR A 124 -3.65 -6.13 -5.77
CA THR A 124 -2.94 -7.40 -5.55
C THR A 124 -3.90 -8.58 -5.60
N ILE A 125 -5.05 -8.48 -4.94
CA ILE A 125 -6.07 -9.52 -4.93
C ILE A 125 -6.70 -9.68 -6.32
N SER A 126 -7.04 -8.57 -7.00
CA SER A 126 -7.59 -8.62 -8.36
C SER A 126 -6.58 -9.20 -9.36
N ALA A 127 -5.31 -8.85 -9.24
CA ALA A 127 -4.25 -9.41 -10.09
C ALA A 127 -4.18 -10.94 -10.00
N GLY A 128 -4.33 -11.49 -8.79
CA GLY A 128 -4.41 -12.93 -8.56
C GLY A 128 -5.70 -13.54 -9.11
N ALA A 129 -6.84 -12.88 -8.85
CA ALA A 129 -8.15 -13.33 -9.31
C ALA A 129 -8.22 -13.43 -10.86
N PHE A 130 -7.65 -12.46 -11.57
CA PHE A 130 -7.59 -12.43 -13.03
C PHE A 130 -6.37 -13.16 -13.62
N LYS A 131 -5.57 -13.84 -12.78
CA LYS A 131 -4.41 -14.65 -13.20
C LYS A 131 -3.40 -13.87 -14.06
N ILE A 132 -3.13 -12.60 -13.69
CA ILE A 132 -2.12 -11.78 -14.37
C ILE A 132 -0.75 -12.46 -14.26
N ASN A 133 0.12 -12.21 -15.24
CA ASN A 133 1.48 -12.74 -15.21
C ASN A 133 2.19 -12.34 -13.91
N PHE A 134 2.52 -13.35 -13.09
CA PHE A 134 3.08 -13.15 -11.76
C PHE A 134 4.43 -12.42 -11.77
N SER A 135 5.27 -12.64 -12.80
CA SER A 135 6.54 -11.94 -12.94
C SER A 135 6.34 -10.45 -13.23
N VAL A 136 5.38 -10.11 -14.09
CA VAL A 136 5.01 -8.71 -14.37
C VAL A 136 4.46 -8.04 -13.11
N PHE A 137 3.59 -8.76 -12.38
CA PHE A 137 3.06 -8.29 -11.10
C PHE A 137 4.16 -7.97 -10.08
N ILE A 138 5.11 -8.90 -9.87
CA ILE A 138 6.23 -8.69 -8.93
C ILE A 138 7.08 -7.49 -9.35
N PHE A 139 7.45 -7.41 -10.64
CA PHE A 139 8.31 -6.33 -11.13
C PHE A 139 7.63 -4.96 -10.99
N ALA A 140 6.39 -4.83 -11.45
CA ALA A 140 5.62 -3.59 -11.32
C ALA A 140 5.42 -3.18 -9.86
N SER A 141 5.14 -4.16 -8.97
CA SER A 141 5.02 -3.96 -7.52
C SER A 141 6.33 -3.49 -6.92
N LEU A 142 7.44 -4.15 -7.24
CA LEU A 142 8.76 -3.82 -6.71
C LEU A 142 9.14 -2.38 -7.10
N VAL A 143 8.99 -2.03 -8.37
CA VAL A 143 9.35 -0.70 -8.87
C VAL A 143 8.47 0.38 -8.23
N SER A 144 7.14 0.21 -8.27
CA SER A 144 6.21 1.24 -7.81
C SER A 144 6.24 1.44 -6.29
N ARG A 145 6.23 0.36 -5.51
CA ARG A 145 6.29 0.44 -4.03
C ARG A 145 7.65 0.95 -3.55
N SER A 146 8.75 0.49 -4.17
CA SER A 146 10.07 1.03 -3.86
C SER A 146 10.17 2.51 -4.19
N ALA A 147 9.76 2.92 -5.39
CA ALA A 147 9.77 4.33 -5.79
C ALA A 147 9.02 5.20 -4.76
N ARG A 148 7.82 4.79 -4.33
CA ARG A 148 7.04 5.49 -3.32
C ARG A 148 7.78 5.59 -1.97
N PHE A 149 8.20 4.46 -1.40
CA PHE A 149 8.80 4.45 -0.07
C PHE A 149 10.18 5.12 -0.04
N PHE A 150 10.98 4.95 -1.10
CA PHE A 150 12.27 5.63 -1.22
C PHE A 150 12.12 7.13 -1.46
N LEU A 151 11.05 7.57 -2.16
CA LEU A 151 10.73 8.98 -2.28
C LEU A 151 10.40 9.58 -0.91
N VAL A 152 9.53 8.94 -0.13
CA VAL A 152 9.17 9.39 1.23
C VAL A 152 10.41 9.38 2.14
N GLY A 153 11.17 8.27 2.14
CA GLY A 153 12.39 8.14 2.93
C GLY A 153 13.45 9.17 2.54
N GLY A 154 13.63 9.42 1.25
CA GLY A 154 14.56 10.42 0.72
C GLY A 154 14.20 11.85 1.11
N LEU A 155 12.92 12.21 1.01
CA LEU A 155 12.43 13.52 1.47
C LEU A 155 12.72 13.73 2.97
N ILE A 156 12.47 12.70 3.78
CA ILE A 156 12.74 12.79 5.22
C ILE A 156 14.25 12.81 5.50
N TYR A 157 15.05 12.06 4.76
CA TYR A 157 16.50 12.09 4.89
C TYR A 157 17.07 13.51 4.64
N ILE A 158 16.58 14.18 3.59
CA ILE A 158 17.06 15.52 3.20
C ILE A 158 16.51 16.61 4.14
N PHE A 159 15.23 16.54 4.48
CA PHE A 159 14.52 17.62 5.20
C PHE A 159 14.15 17.25 6.65
N GLY A 160 14.64 16.14 7.19
CA GLY A 160 14.15 15.49 8.41
C GLY A 160 13.84 16.39 9.59
N ALA A 161 14.77 17.27 9.97
CA ALA A 161 14.56 18.20 11.09
C ALA A 161 13.45 19.24 10.80
N ARG A 162 13.37 19.72 9.54
CA ARG A 162 12.34 20.68 9.12
C ARG A 162 10.97 20.01 8.98
N ILE A 163 10.96 18.79 8.46
CA ILE A 163 9.73 17.99 8.32
C ILE A 163 9.17 17.64 9.69
N LYS A 164 10.02 17.28 10.66
CA LYS A 164 9.58 17.01 12.03
C LYS A 164 8.86 18.22 12.63
N SER A 165 9.48 19.40 12.57
CA SER A 165 8.85 20.62 13.09
C SER A 165 7.58 21.02 12.33
N PHE A 166 7.51 20.73 11.03
CA PHE A 166 6.32 20.97 10.22
C PHE A 166 5.19 19.99 10.56
N ILE A 167 5.50 18.70 10.71
CA ILE A 167 4.52 17.69 11.12
C ILE A 167 4.00 17.99 12.52
N ASP A 168 4.89 18.27 13.47
CA ASP A 168 4.51 18.60 14.86
C ASP A 168 3.59 19.83 14.93
N ARG A 169 3.80 20.81 14.04
CA ARG A 169 3.03 22.05 13.99
C ARG A 169 1.69 21.89 13.28
N TYR A 170 1.63 21.08 12.23
CA TYR A 170 0.45 20.97 11.35
C TYR A 170 -0.19 19.59 11.38
N PHE A 171 0.12 18.76 12.39
CA PHE A 171 -0.31 17.36 12.47
C PHE A 171 -1.82 17.18 12.27
N ASP A 172 -2.62 18.00 12.95
CA ASP A 172 -4.09 17.89 12.87
C ASP A 172 -4.61 18.24 11.47
N ILE A 173 -4.03 19.25 10.83
CA ILE A 173 -4.40 19.67 9.48
C ILE A 173 -4.00 18.60 8.46
N LEU A 174 -2.81 18.01 8.59
CA LEU A 174 -2.33 16.94 7.73
C LEU A 174 -3.19 15.68 7.87
N ALA A 175 -3.59 15.33 9.09
CA ALA A 175 -4.46 14.18 9.36
C ALA A 175 -5.85 14.38 8.74
N ILE A 176 -6.43 15.58 8.85
CA ILE A 176 -7.71 15.92 8.22
C ILE A 176 -7.59 15.92 6.70
N ALA A 177 -6.55 16.55 6.14
CA ALA A 177 -6.30 16.58 4.69
C ALA A 177 -6.14 15.17 4.11
N PHE A 178 -5.40 14.29 4.80
CA PHE A 178 -5.25 12.89 4.41
C PHE A 178 -6.57 12.13 4.42
N THR A 179 -7.39 12.34 5.46
CA THR A 179 -8.72 11.72 5.56
C THR A 179 -9.65 12.20 4.45
N VAL A 180 -9.65 13.51 4.15
CA VAL A 180 -10.44 14.08 3.06
C VAL A 180 -10.01 13.55 1.70
N LEU A 181 -8.69 13.43 1.45
CA LEU A 181 -8.16 12.87 0.22
C LEU A 181 -8.53 11.39 0.05
N LEU A 182 -8.51 10.60 1.14
CA LEU A 182 -8.95 9.21 1.11
C LEU A 182 -10.45 9.10 0.77
N VAL A 183 -11.28 9.90 1.43
CA VAL A 183 -12.74 9.92 1.17
C VAL A 183 -13.05 10.42 -0.24
N ALA A 184 -12.39 11.48 -0.68
CA ALA A 184 -12.54 11.99 -2.04
C ALA A 184 -12.10 10.95 -3.09
N GLY A 185 -10.98 10.26 -2.88
CA GLY A 185 -10.53 9.16 -3.73
C GLY A 185 -11.56 8.03 -3.83
N PHE A 186 -12.18 7.67 -2.70
CA PHE A 186 -13.24 6.66 -2.67
C PHE A 186 -14.51 7.12 -3.41
N ILE A 187 -14.89 8.39 -3.27
CA ILE A 187 -16.05 8.96 -3.97
C ILE A 187 -15.79 9.03 -5.48
N ILE A 188 -14.60 9.47 -5.89
CA ILE A 188 -14.21 9.53 -7.31
C ILE A 188 -14.26 8.13 -7.93
N LEU A 189 -13.71 7.12 -7.27
CA LEU A 189 -13.79 5.72 -7.74
C LEU A 189 -15.25 5.25 -7.90
N LYS A 190 -16.14 5.60 -6.95
CA LYS A 190 -17.57 5.24 -7.03
C LYS A 190 -18.31 5.92 -8.20
N TYR A 191 -17.86 7.10 -8.63
CA TYR A 191 -18.51 7.83 -9.74
C TYR A 191 -17.92 7.47 -11.12
N PHE A 192 -16.70 6.92 -11.17
CA PHE A 192 -16.03 6.52 -12.42
C PHE A 192 -16.23 5.03 -12.77
N PHE A 193 -16.64 4.23 -11.81
CA PHE A 193 -17.01 2.81 -11.95
C PHE A 193 -18.45 2.56 -11.53
#